data_935b9f9df7f6c82ea1e1c02fb395f60c
#
_entry.id   935b9f9df7f6c82ea1e1c02fb395f60c
#
_cell.length_a   1.000
_cell.length_b   1.000
_cell.length_c   1.000
_cell.angle_alpha   90.00
_cell.angle_beta   90.00
_cell.angle_gamma   90.00
#
_symmetry.space_group_name_H-M   'P 1'
#
loop_
_entity.id
_entity.type
_entity.pdbx_description
1 polymer ?
#
loop_
_entity_poly.entity_id
_entity_poly.type
_entity_poly.pdbx_seq_one_letter_code
_entity_poly.pdbx_strand_id
1 'polypeptide(L)'
;MNQRLSALVNGGYLSENEANKLMHDMMSGSLTDAEVAASLSILAHRGETAEEMTGFVKAMRQNAAPMEQSFDVVDTCGTGGDGLSTFNISTAAAIVASAAGAKIAKHGNRSVSSKSGSADVLECLGIHIQSTPEETRRQIQEKNMGFLFAPLYHSSMKQVAVVRKQLGFRTVFNLLGPLCHPMQAKKQIIGVYSKEKAKLMAKALAPLEPEHVLFVCGEDGLDELTITANSYVIELKKDVMTEYTLNPEDFGLEKGSLSDIQVQSPEESAKLIQNILNHQTEGAPLHITALNAGAALYVGGKSESLMAGTLKALETIKNGAAKEQLARLKQKTKEEEIYA
;
A
#
# COMPACT_ATOMS: atom_id res chain seq x y z
N MET A 1 -15.47 -23.39 23.61
CA MET A 1 -15.66 -22.39 22.54
C MET A 1 -15.11 -21.07 23.02
N ASN A 2 -14.28 -20.43 22.21
CA ASN A 2 -13.68 -19.13 22.53
C ASN A 2 -14.82 -18.09 22.75
N GLN A 3 -14.77 -17.33 23.85
CA GLN A 3 -15.81 -16.37 24.23
C GLN A 3 -16.07 -15.32 23.14
N ARG A 4 -14.99 -14.89 22.44
CA ARG A 4 -15.07 -13.92 21.33
C ARG A 4 -15.74 -14.51 20.09
N LEU A 5 -15.42 -15.76 19.74
CA LEU A 5 -16.14 -16.47 18.67
C LEU A 5 -17.61 -16.65 19.01
N SER A 6 -17.95 -16.96 20.28
CA SER A 6 -19.34 -17.03 20.73
C SER A 6 -20.07 -15.70 20.54
N ALA A 7 -19.43 -14.57 20.86
CA ALA A 7 -20.02 -13.24 20.65
C ALA A 7 -20.30 -12.99 19.15
N LEU A 8 -19.35 -13.32 18.26
CA LEU A 8 -19.51 -13.16 16.82
C LEU A 8 -20.65 -14.04 16.26
N VAL A 9 -20.74 -15.31 16.69
CA VAL A 9 -21.80 -16.26 16.26
C VAL A 9 -23.18 -15.76 16.67
N ASN A 10 -23.29 -15.08 17.80
CA ASN A 10 -24.54 -14.48 18.27
C ASN A 10 -24.84 -13.10 17.67
N GLY A 11 -24.12 -12.69 16.60
CA GLY A 11 -24.32 -11.42 15.91
C GLY A 11 -23.75 -10.19 16.63
N GLY A 12 -22.96 -10.39 17.70
CA GLY A 12 -22.32 -9.32 18.45
C GLY A 12 -21.13 -8.71 17.72
N TYR A 13 -20.68 -7.55 18.20
CA TYR A 13 -19.48 -6.86 17.78
C TYR A 13 -18.40 -7.00 18.85
N LEU A 14 -17.14 -6.95 18.41
CA LEU A 14 -16.01 -6.96 19.35
C LEU A 14 -15.60 -5.52 19.66
N SER A 15 -15.31 -5.24 20.92
CA SER A 15 -14.56 -4.04 21.30
C SER A 15 -13.14 -4.09 20.70
N GLU A 16 -12.46 -2.96 20.67
CA GLU A 16 -11.08 -2.86 20.21
C GLU A 16 -10.17 -3.89 20.91
N ASN A 17 -10.29 -4.02 22.24
CA ASN A 17 -9.49 -4.96 23.01
C ASN A 17 -9.80 -6.42 22.71
N GLU A 18 -11.06 -6.77 22.48
CA GLU A 18 -11.45 -8.13 22.11
C GLU A 18 -10.99 -8.48 20.70
N ALA A 19 -11.10 -7.54 19.77
CA ALA A 19 -10.58 -7.67 18.40
C ALA A 19 -9.05 -7.83 18.40
N ASN A 20 -8.34 -7.02 19.19
CA ASN A 20 -6.89 -7.16 19.36
C ASN A 20 -6.51 -8.57 19.85
N LYS A 21 -7.18 -9.06 20.90
CA LYS A 21 -6.94 -10.41 21.44
C LYS A 21 -7.29 -11.51 20.42
N LEU A 22 -8.40 -11.38 19.68
CA LEU A 22 -8.79 -12.35 18.67
C LEU A 22 -7.72 -12.45 17.57
N MET A 23 -7.24 -11.31 17.08
CA MET A 23 -6.17 -11.27 16.07
C MET A 23 -4.87 -11.85 16.60
N HIS A 24 -4.49 -11.53 17.85
CA HIS A 24 -3.31 -12.11 18.49
C HIS A 24 -3.41 -13.63 18.58
N ASP A 25 -4.56 -14.17 19.01
CA ASP A 25 -4.79 -15.61 19.12
C ASP A 25 -4.74 -16.31 17.75
N MET A 26 -5.25 -15.66 16.68
CA MET A 26 -5.11 -16.17 15.31
C MET A 26 -3.64 -16.24 14.87
N MET A 27 -2.86 -15.20 15.16
CA MET A 27 -1.48 -15.07 14.70
C MET A 27 -0.49 -15.91 15.52
N SER A 28 -0.81 -16.21 16.79
CA SER A 28 -0.02 -17.11 17.65
C SER A 28 -0.29 -18.59 17.41
N GLY A 29 -1.32 -18.94 16.63
CA GLY A 29 -1.75 -20.31 16.43
C GLY A 29 -2.50 -20.90 17.63
N SER A 30 -3.00 -20.07 18.54
CA SER A 30 -3.77 -20.50 19.71
C SER A 30 -5.20 -20.93 19.36
N LEU A 31 -5.68 -20.57 18.15
CA LEU A 31 -6.98 -20.98 17.63
C LEU A 31 -6.82 -22.12 16.64
N THR A 32 -7.79 -23.01 16.61
CA THR A 32 -7.89 -24.02 15.55
C THR A 32 -8.26 -23.40 14.22
N ASP A 33 -7.92 -24.05 13.11
CA ASP A 33 -8.29 -23.61 11.75
C ASP A 33 -9.79 -23.38 11.61
N ALA A 34 -10.62 -24.22 12.25
CA ALA A 34 -12.08 -24.07 12.26
C ALA A 34 -12.54 -22.79 12.97
N GLU A 35 -11.93 -22.42 14.11
CA GLU A 35 -12.25 -21.18 14.82
C GLU A 35 -11.78 -19.95 14.04
N VAL A 36 -10.61 -20.01 13.40
CA VAL A 36 -10.11 -18.96 12.52
C VAL A 36 -11.05 -18.79 11.32
N ALA A 37 -11.40 -19.87 10.63
CA ALA A 37 -12.30 -19.85 9.48
C ALA A 37 -13.68 -19.30 9.84
N ALA A 38 -14.27 -19.75 10.95
CA ALA A 38 -15.56 -19.25 11.43
C ALA A 38 -15.51 -17.74 11.73
N SER A 39 -14.49 -17.29 12.46
CA SER A 39 -14.31 -15.87 12.79
C SER A 39 -14.19 -15.00 11.55
N LEU A 40 -13.32 -15.39 10.60
CA LEU A 40 -13.11 -14.67 9.35
C LEU A 40 -14.37 -14.64 8.48
N SER A 41 -15.11 -15.75 8.43
CA SER A 41 -16.35 -15.84 7.64
C SER A 41 -17.46 -14.96 8.21
N ILE A 42 -17.63 -14.95 9.53
CA ILE A 42 -18.64 -14.10 10.19
C ILE A 42 -18.30 -12.61 9.99
N LEU A 43 -17.03 -12.21 10.20
CA LEU A 43 -16.57 -10.84 9.98
C LEU A 43 -16.78 -10.41 8.51
N ALA A 44 -16.44 -11.26 7.55
CA ALA A 44 -16.62 -10.97 6.13
C ALA A 44 -18.10 -10.85 5.73
N HIS A 45 -18.98 -11.68 6.31
CA HIS A 45 -20.42 -11.68 6.03
C HIS A 45 -21.11 -10.45 6.64
N ARG A 46 -20.86 -10.16 7.92
CA ARG A 46 -21.47 -9.06 8.66
C ARG A 46 -20.88 -7.69 8.29
N GLY A 47 -19.64 -7.68 7.90
CA GLY A 47 -18.80 -6.47 7.81
C GLY A 47 -18.12 -6.16 9.14
N GLU A 48 -16.88 -5.68 9.04
CA GLU A 48 -16.07 -5.24 10.18
C GLU A 48 -16.49 -3.83 10.62
N THR A 49 -16.39 -3.54 11.92
CA THR A 49 -16.50 -2.17 12.45
C THR A 49 -15.13 -1.48 12.45
N ALA A 50 -15.13 -0.14 12.55
CA ALA A 50 -13.88 0.62 12.68
C ALA A 50 -13.13 0.27 13.96
N GLU A 51 -13.85 0.04 15.06
CA GLU A 51 -13.28 -0.35 16.35
C GLU A 51 -12.61 -1.73 16.28
N GLU A 52 -13.27 -2.72 15.66
CA GLU A 52 -12.68 -4.03 15.42
C GLU A 52 -11.42 -3.93 14.54
N MET A 53 -11.49 -3.15 13.46
CA MET A 53 -10.35 -2.92 12.58
C MET A 53 -9.17 -2.29 13.31
N THR A 54 -9.43 -1.30 14.19
CA THR A 54 -8.37 -0.68 15.03
C THR A 54 -7.70 -1.72 15.90
N GLY A 55 -8.47 -2.58 16.56
CA GLY A 55 -7.96 -3.67 17.39
C GLY A 55 -7.09 -4.65 16.59
N PHE A 56 -7.54 -5.03 15.39
CA PHE A 56 -6.77 -5.91 14.50
C PHE A 56 -5.46 -5.28 14.04
N VAL A 57 -5.48 -4.00 13.66
CA VAL A 57 -4.26 -3.27 13.27
C VAL A 57 -3.25 -3.20 14.41
N LYS A 58 -3.72 -2.88 15.63
CA LYS A 58 -2.85 -2.84 16.82
C LYS A 58 -2.16 -4.18 17.06
N ALA A 59 -2.92 -5.28 17.02
CA ALA A 59 -2.37 -6.63 17.19
C ALA A 59 -1.34 -6.98 16.11
N MET A 60 -1.64 -6.68 14.84
CA MET A 60 -0.70 -6.95 13.75
C MET A 60 0.59 -6.14 13.85
N ARG A 61 0.50 -4.85 14.23
CA ARG A 61 1.68 -4.00 14.46
C ARG A 61 2.53 -4.49 15.63
N GLN A 62 1.89 -4.97 16.71
CA GLN A 62 2.59 -5.55 17.89
C GLN A 62 3.32 -6.86 17.55
N ASN A 63 2.82 -7.64 16.60
CA ASN A 63 3.42 -8.91 16.16
C ASN A 63 4.34 -8.77 14.95
N ALA A 64 4.51 -7.56 14.39
CA ALA A 64 5.45 -7.32 13.31
C ALA A 64 6.89 -7.31 13.83
N ALA A 65 7.85 -7.72 12.98
CA ALA A 65 9.26 -7.57 13.29
C ALA A 65 9.57 -6.07 13.51
N PRO A 66 10.21 -5.71 14.63
CA PRO A 66 10.47 -4.31 14.95
C PRO A 66 11.41 -3.69 13.92
N MET A 67 11.09 -2.49 13.48
CA MET A 67 11.95 -1.68 12.63
C MET A 67 12.05 -0.28 13.20
N GLU A 68 13.27 0.14 13.50
CA GLU A 68 13.52 1.44 14.10
C GLU A 68 13.18 2.57 13.12
N GLN A 69 12.36 3.51 13.56
CA GLN A 69 11.95 4.67 12.78
C GLN A 69 12.76 5.90 13.24
N SER A 70 13.79 6.25 12.49
CA SER A 70 14.64 7.41 12.79
C SER A 70 14.38 8.62 11.90
N PHE A 71 13.45 8.50 10.95
CA PHE A 71 13.07 9.56 10.00
C PHE A 71 11.68 9.31 9.40
N ASP A 72 11.06 10.38 8.94
CA ASP A 72 9.75 10.31 8.29
C ASP A 72 9.82 9.59 6.95
N VAL A 73 8.86 8.70 6.72
CA VAL A 73 8.71 7.95 5.48
C VAL A 73 7.27 8.05 4.95
N VAL A 74 7.15 7.86 3.65
CA VAL A 74 5.86 7.73 2.96
C VAL A 74 5.72 6.29 2.47
N ASP A 75 4.55 5.70 2.67
CA ASP A 75 4.17 4.44 2.04
C ASP A 75 3.11 4.67 0.95
N THR A 76 3.17 3.84 -0.10
CA THR A 76 2.22 3.87 -1.23
C THR A 76 1.54 2.52 -1.42
N CYS A 77 1.24 1.81 -0.33
CA CYS A 77 0.65 0.48 -0.37
C CYS A 77 -0.87 0.55 -0.37
N GLY A 78 -1.52 0.09 -1.44
CA GLY A 78 -2.96 -0.12 -1.52
C GLY A 78 -3.40 -1.50 -1.02
N THR A 79 -4.72 -1.71 -0.98
CA THR A 79 -5.33 -3.00 -0.63
C THR A 79 -5.15 -4.05 -1.73
N GLY A 80 -4.95 -3.61 -2.95
CA GLY A 80 -5.03 -4.48 -4.11
C GLY A 80 -6.44 -5.04 -4.33
N GLY A 81 -6.54 -5.94 -5.29
CA GLY A 81 -7.75 -6.73 -5.45
C GLY A 81 -8.88 -6.02 -6.20
N ASP A 82 -8.63 -4.95 -6.91
CA ASP A 82 -9.58 -4.28 -7.79
C ASP A 82 -9.99 -5.15 -8.99
N GLY A 83 -9.12 -6.11 -9.37
CA GLY A 83 -9.37 -7.04 -10.48
C GLY A 83 -9.13 -6.43 -11.87
N LEU A 84 -8.59 -5.21 -11.95
CA LEU A 84 -8.44 -4.47 -13.21
C LEU A 84 -7.17 -4.80 -13.98
N SER A 85 -6.24 -5.55 -13.37
CA SER A 85 -5.00 -6.00 -14.02
C SER A 85 -4.13 -4.86 -14.56
N THR A 86 -4.06 -3.74 -13.86
CA THR A 86 -3.22 -2.60 -14.22
C THR A 86 -1.75 -2.88 -13.94
N PHE A 87 -0.84 -2.11 -14.58
CA PHE A 87 0.56 -2.13 -14.18
C PHE A 87 0.71 -1.62 -12.74
N ASN A 88 1.84 -1.87 -12.10
CA ASN A 88 2.06 -1.49 -10.71
C ASN A 88 2.25 0.03 -10.55
N ILE A 89 1.16 0.77 -10.62
CA ILE A 89 1.08 2.24 -10.56
C ILE A 89 1.77 2.76 -9.31
N SER A 90 1.39 2.24 -8.13
CA SER A 90 1.98 2.66 -6.85
C SER A 90 3.49 2.40 -6.77
N THR A 91 4.00 1.37 -7.48
CA THR A 91 5.45 1.10 -7.57
C THR A 91 6.16 2.13 -8.44
N ALA A 92 5.60 2.45 -9.61
CA ALA A 92 6.11 3.51 -10.48
C ALA A 92 6.10 4.86 -9.76
N ALA A 93 4.98 5.20 -9.12
CA ALA A 93 4.80 6.42 -8.33
C ALA A 93 5.82 6.53 -7.18
N ALA A 94 6.10 5.42 -6.48
CA ALA A 94 7.11 5.35 -5.42
C ALA A 94 8.50 5.71 -5.93
N ILE A 95 8.91 5.16 -7.10
CA ILE A 95 10.21 5.44 -7.70
C ILE A 95 10.30 6.93 -8.09
N VAL A 96 9.26 7.48 -8.74
CA VAL A 96 9.22 8.90 -9.12
C VAL A 96 9.25 9.81 -7.90
N ALA A 97 8.43 9.54 -6.88
CA ALA A 97 8.40 10.34 -5.65
C ALA A 97 9.74 10.31 -4.91
N SER A 98 10.43 9.14 -4.90
CA SER A 98 11.76 9.02 -4.29
C SER A 98 12.82 9.80 -5.06
N ALA A 99 12.74 9.85 -6.40
CA ALA A 99 13.58 10.68 -7.25
C ALA A 99 13.38 12.18 -6.98
N ALA A 100 12.15 12.58 -6.67
CA ALA A 100 11.79 13.96 -6.32
C ALA A 100 12.08 14.32 -4.84
N GLY A 101 12.74 13.43 -4.08
CA GLY A 101 13.27 13.66 -2.73
C GLY A 101 12.34 13.25 -1.57
N ALA A 102 11.25 12.50 -1.83
CA ALA A 102 10.51 11.85 -0.76
C ALA A 102 11.25 10.60 -0.27
N LYS A 103 11.22 10.34 1.03
CA LYS A 103 11.72 9.07 1.59
C LYS A 103 10.60 8.05 1.54
N ILE A 104 10.72 7.06 0.69
CA ILE A 104 9.71 6.03 0.46
C ILE A 104 10.09 4.74 1.18
N ALA A 105 9.23 4.27 2.06
CA ALA A 105 9.29 2.94 2.66
C ALA A 105 8.13 2.12 2.10
N LYS A 106 8.30 1.58 0.89
CA LYS A 106 7.20 0.89 0.23
C LYS A 106 6.96 -0.48 0.84
N HIS A 107 5.81 -0.66 1.50
CA HIS A 107 5.34 -1.97 1.94
C HIS A 107 4.68 -2.70 0.77
N GLY A 108 4.90 -4.00 0.67
CA GLY A 108 4.29 -4.76 -0.42
C GLY A 108 4.54 -6.26 -0.36
N ASN A 109 3.90 -6.98 -1.28
CA ASN A 109 3.95 -8.43 -1.36
C ASN A 109 3.99 -8.90 -2.81
N ARG A 110 4.15 -10.21 -2.98
CA ARG A 110 3.88 -10.88 -4.26
C ARG A 110 2.38 -10.90 -4.54
N SER A 111 2.04 -11.09 -5.79
CA SER A 111 0.64 -11.24 -6.21
C SER A 111 0.00 -12.45 -5.52
N VAL A 112 -1.25 -12.25 -5.05
CA VAL A 112 -2.11 -13.32 -4.56
C VAL A 112 -3.32 -13.53 -5.49
N SER A 113 -3.90 -12.45 -6.00
CA SER A 113 -5.10 -12.47 -6.85
C SER A 113 -4.96 -11.65 -8.13
N SER A 114 -4.00 -10.74 -8.21
CA SER A 114 -3.70 -9.96 -9.41
C SER A 114 -2.67 -10.66 -10.29
N LYS A 115 -2.46 -10.17 -11.52
CA LYS A 115 -1.44 -10.71 -12.44
C LYS A 115 -0.02 -10.28 -12.10
N SER A 116 0.15 -9.24 -11.27
CA SER A 116 1.43 -8.59 -11.03
C SER A 116 1.47 -7.99 -9.63
N GLY A 117 2.26 -8.55 -8.72
CA GLY A 117 2.51 -7.99 -7.40
C GLY A 117 3.68 -7.01 -7.39
N SER A 118 3.72 -6.11 -6.40
CA SER A 118 4.81 -5.11 -6.30
C SER A 118 6.19 -5.75 -6.15
N ALA A 119 6.30 -6.85 -5.39
CA ALA A 119 7.55 -7.59 -5.23
C ALA A 119 8.00 -8.21 -6.56
N ASP A 120 7.07 -8.83 -7.31
CA ASP A 120 7.38 -9.48 -8.58
C ASP A 120 7.91 -8.45 -9.61
N VAL A 121 7.28 -7.28 -9.67
CA VAL A 121 7.70 -6.21 -10.58
C VAL A 121 9.04 -5.59 -10.17
N LEU A 122 9.29 -5.39 -8.88
CA LEU A 122 10.59 -4.88 -8.43
C LEU A 122 11.73 -5.85 -8.77
N GLU A 123 11.52 -7.16 -8.66
CA GLU A 123 12.49 -8.16 -9.11
C GLU A 123 12.71 -8.09 -10.63
N CYS A 124 11.64 -7.98 -11.45
CA CYS A 124 11.75 -7.78 -12.90
C CYS A 124 12.47 -6.47 -13.26
N LEU A 125 12.34 -5.44 -12.42
CA LEU A 125 13.11 -4.19 -12.56
C LEU A 125 14.59 -4.34 -12.14
N GLY A 126 14.99 -5.46 -11.53
CA GLY A 126 16.34 -5.71 -11.02
C GLY A 126 16.61 -5.09 -9.66
N ILE A 127 15.58 -4.81 -8.88
CA ILE A 127 15.68 -4.28 -7.51
C ILE A 127 15.60 -5.44 -6.53
N HIS A 128 16.56 -5.50 -5.57
CA HIS A 128 16.57 -6.51 -4.53
C HIS A 128 15.44 -6.27 -3.52
N ILE A 129 14.64 -7.31 -3.23
CA ILE A 129 13.44 -7.21 -2.37
C ILE A 129 13.58 -7.91 -1.01
N GLN A 130 14.60 -8.72 -0.81
CA GLN A 130 14.79 -9.53 0.40
C GLN A 130 15.87 -8.94 1.32
N SER A 131 15.81 -7.64 1.54
CA SER A 131 16.73 -6.94 2.44
C SER A 131 16.32 -7.10 3.90
N THR A 132 17.31 -7.16 4.79
CA THR A 132 17.07 -7.08 6.24
C THR A 132 16.47 -5.72 6.63
N PRO A 133 15.86 -5.59 7.82
CA PRO A 133 15.36 -4.29 8.30
C PRO A 133 16.43 -3.20 8.29
N GLU A 134 17.66 -3.51 8.69
CA GLU A 134 18.81 -2.59 8.72
C GLU A 134 19.22 -2.15 7.31
N GLU A 135 19.31 -3.10 6.36
CA GLU A 135 19.60 -2.82 4.96
C GLU A 135 18.50 -1.96 4.33
N THR A 136 17.23 -2.31 4.57
CA THR A 136 16.09 -1.52 4.07
C THR A 136 16.13 -0.09 4.61
N ARG A 137 16.39 0.10 5.91
CA ARG A 137 16.53 1.43 6.51
C ARG A 137 17.64 2.23 5.84
N ARG A 138 18.79 1.60 5.58
CA ARG A 138 19.93 2.21 4.90
C ARG A 138 19.61 2.60 3.45
N GLN A 139 18.93 1.71 2.71
CA GLN A 139 18.46 1.99 1.35
C GLN A 139 17.55 3.24 1.33
N ILE A 140 16.63 3.37 2.31
CA ILE A 140 15.78 4.56 2.41
C ILE A 140 16.63 5.82 2.70
N GLN A 141 17.63 5.72 3.58
CA GLN A 141 18.50 6.86 3.91
C GLN A 141 19.35 7.31 2.73
N GLU A 142 20.00 6.37 2.03
CA GLU A 142 20.98 6.66 0.98
C GLU A 142 20.33 6.86 -0.40
N LYS A 143 19.24 6.12 -0.68
CA LYS A 143 18.61 6.09 -2.01
C LYS A 143 17.17 6.65 -2.00
N ASN A 144 16.70 7.18 -0.88
CA ASN A 144 15.33 7.66 -0.67
C ASN A 144 14.23 6.60 -0.90
N MET A 145 14.55 5.33 -1.09
CA MET A 145 13.55 4.27 -1.23
C MET A 145 14.09 2.94 -0.73
N GLY A 146 13.26 2.22 0.03
CA GLY A 146 13.45 0.82 0.40
C GLY A 146 12.14 0.06 0.26
N PHE A 147 12.25 -1.25 0.03
CA PHE A 147 11.09 -2.13 -0.08
C PHE A 147 10.97 -3.02 1.16
N LEU A 148 9.82 -2.96 1.81
CA LEU A 148 9.48 -3.78 2.96
C LEU A 148 8.65 -4.98 2.48
N PHE A 149 9.32 -6.10 2.23
CA PHE A 149 8.68 -7.31 1.78
C PHE A 149 7.87 -7.95 2.91
N ALA A 150 6.55 -7.90 2.84
CA ALA A 150 5.63 -8.26 3.92
C ALA A 150 5.93 -9.59 4.65
N PRO A 151 6.31 -10.70 3.96
CA PRO A 151 6.64 -11.97 4.63
C PRO A 151 7.82 -11.90 5.60
N LEU A 152 8.75 -10.95 5.41
CA LEU A 152 9.91 -10.77 6.31
C LEU A 152 9.53 -10.08 7.62
N TYR A 153 8.49 -9.22 7.57
CA TYR A 153 8.07 -8.41 8.73
C TYR A 153 6.87 -9.00 9.46
N HIS A 154 6.02 -9.78 8.78
CA HIS A 154 4.79 -10.36 9.32
C HIS A 154 4.83 -11.89 9.28
N SER A 155 5.86 -12.49 9.88
CA SER A 155 6.05 -13.95 9.87
C SER A 155 4.90 -14.73 10.50
N SER A 156 4.23 -14.15 11.50
CA SER A 156 3.04 -14.72 12.16
C SER A 156 1.84 -14.91 11.24
N MET A 157 1.79 -14.20 10.10
CA MET A 157 0.75 -14.41 9.09
C MET A 157 0.74 -15.82 8.47
N LYS A 158 1.83 -16.57 8.61
CA LYS A 158 1.90 -17.98 8.17
C LYS A 158 0.84 -18.85 8.86
N GLN A 159 0.47 -18.55 10.11
CA GLN A 159 -0.51 -19.31 10.89
C GLN A 159 -1.91 -19.27 10.26
N VAL A 160 -2.27 -18.15 9.64
CA VAL A 160 -3.60 -17.98 9.03
C VAL A 160 -3.61 -18.16 7.51
N ALA A 161 -2.45 -18.34 6.89
CA ALA A 161 -2.30 -18.37 5.43
C ALA A 161 -3.05 -19.54 4.79
N VAL A 162 -3.00 -20.74 5.41
CA VAL A 162 -3.68 -21.95 4.92
C VAL A 162 -5.20 -21.74 4.95
N VAL A 163 -5.73 -21.27 6.07
CA VAL A 163 -7.17 -21.02 6.24
C VAL A 163 -7.65 -19.97 5.23
N ARG A 164 -6.93 -18.84 5.09
CA ARG A 164 -7.28 -17.81 4.10
C ARG A 164 -7.32 -18.34 2.67
N LYS A 165 -6.34 -19.20 2.31
CA LYS A 165 -6.32 -19.83 0.98
C LYS A 165 -7.51 -20.76 0.77
N GLN A 166 -7.87 -21.55 1.78
CA GLN A 166 -9.01 -22.47 1.72
C GLN A 166 -10.35 -21.76 1.64
N LEU A 167 -10.51 -20.61 2.34
CA LEU A 167 -11.71 -19.80 2.28
C LEU A 167 -11.95 -19.22 0.88
N GLY A 168 -10.90 -18.81 0.16
CA GLY A 168 -10.97 -18.36 -1.23
C GLY A 168 -11.72 -17.05 -1.48
N PHE A 169 -12.22 -16.38 -0.44
CA PHE A 169 -12.88 -15.08 -0.52
C PHE A 169 -12.12 -14.00 0.28
N ARG A 170 -12.47 -12.74 0.07
CA ARG A 170 -11.85 -11.62 0.78
C ARG A 170 -12.26 -11.62 2.25
N THR A 171 -11.27 -11.46 3.12
CA THR A 171 -11.43 -11.34 4.58
C THR A 171 -10.86 -10.02 5.07
N VAL A 172 -10.99 -9.72 6.34
CA VAL A 172 -10.38 -8.53 6.97
C VAL A 172 -8.90 -8.35 6.63
N PHE A 173 -8.16 -9.43 6.44
CA PHE A 173 -6.74 -9.39 6.08
C PHE A 173 -6.45 -8.68 4.73
N ASN A 174 -7.44 -8.59 3.84
CA ASN A 174 -7.29 -7.85 2.59
C ASN A 174 -7.28 -6.32 2.79
N LEU A 175 -7.79 -5.83 3.93
CA LEU A 175 -7.81 -4.42 4.29
C LEU A 175 -6.67 -4.04 5.23
N LEU A 176 -6.14 -5.01 5.99
CA LEU A 176 -5.17 -4.74 7.05
C LEU A 176 -3.76 -4.43 6.54
N GLY A 177 -3.38 -4.96 5.36
CA GLY A 177 -2.01 -4.82 4.84
C GLY A 177 -1.47 -3.39 4.88
N PRO A 178 -2.12 -2.41 4.23
CA PRO A 178 -1.66 -1.02 4.24
C PRO A 178 -1.64 -0.38 5.63
N LEU A 179 -2.55 -0.78 6.53
CA LEU A 179 -2.65 -0.24 7.89
C LEU A 179 -1.56 -0.80 8.85
N CYS A 180 -0.90 -1.88 8.44
CA CYS A 180 0.07 -2.61 9.25
C CYS A 180 1.52 -2.42 8.77
N HIS A 181 1.85 -1.22 8.28
CA HIS A 181 3.20 -0.89 7.82
C HIS A 181 4.24 -1.15 8.92
N PRO A 182 5.34 -1.90 8.63
CA PRO A 182 6.33 -2.31 9.65
C PRO A 182 7.01 -1.15 10.37
N MET A 183 7.25 -0.03 9.68
CA MET A 183 7.75 1.22 10.29
C MET A 183 6.63 2.09 10.87
N GLN A 184 5.38 1.64 10.89
CA GLN A 184 4.22 2.43 11.33
C GLN A 184 4.18 3.81 10.66
N ALA A 185 4.39 3.84 9.32
CA ALA A 185 4.44 5.08 8.55
C ALA A 185 3.21 5.95 8.85
N LYS A 186 3.46 7.20 9.26
CA LYS A 186 2.41 8.18 9.57
C LYS A 186 1.92 8.94 8.34
N LYS A 187 2.61 8.76 7.21
CA LYS A 187 2.33 9.39 5.92
C LYS A 187 2.13 8.31 4.88
N GLN A 188 0.91 8.21 4.33
CA GLN A 188 0.58 7.10 3.41
C GLN A 188 -0.38 7.54 2.31
N ILE A 189 -0.28 6.87 1.15
CA ILE A 189 -1.35 6.81 0.17
C ILE A 189 -1.84 5.37 0.14
N ILE A 190 -3.11 5.19 0.46
CA ILE A 190 -3.73 3.88 0.56
C ILE A 190 -4.82 3.77 -0.49
N GLY A 191 -4.52 3.04 -1.56
CA GLY A 191 -5.50 2.67 -2.55
C GLY A 191 -6.49 1.65 -2.01
N VAL A 192 -7.78 1.85 -2.25
CA VAL A 192 -8.85 0.99 -1.74
C VAL A 192 -9.88 0.76 -2.84
N TYR A 193 -10.24 -0.49 -3.09
CA TYR A 193 -11.16 -0.88 -4.16
C TYR A 193 -12.63 -0.46 -3.97
N SER A 194 -12.97 0.19 -2.86
CA SER A 194 -14.34 0.62 -2.55
C SER A 194 -14.35 1.82 -1.61
N LYS A 195 -15.23 2.77 -1.89
CA LYS A 195 -15.45 3.98 -1.08
C LYS A 195 -15.84 3.66 0.36
N GLU A 196 -16.70 2.64 0.56
CA GLU A 196 -17.17 2.22 1.88
C GLU A 196 -16.01 1.64 2.69
N LYS A 197 -15.15 0.84 2.06
CA LYS A 197 -13.97 0.28 2.72
C LYS A 197 -12.92 1.35 2.99
N ALA A 198 -12.76 2.35 2.12
CA ALA A 198 -11.91 3.50 2.38
C ALA A 198 -12.36 4.27 3.64
N LYS A 199 -13.67 4.50 3.79
CA LYS A 199 -14.24 5.13 5.01
C LYS A 199 -14.01 4.30 6.28
N LEU A 200 -14.20 2.99 6.18
CA LEU A 200 -13.96 2.08 7.28
C LEU A 200 -12.48 2.13 7.72
N MET A 201 -11.56 2.03 6.76
CA MET A 201 -10.11 2.05 7.01
C MET A 201 -9.65 3.40 7.58
N ALA A 202 -10.17 4.52 7.06
CA ALA A 202 -9.86 5.85 7.57
C ALA A 202 -10.29 6.02 9.03
N LYS A 203 -11.52 5.60 9.37
CA LYS A 203 -12.02 5.62 10.75
C LYS A 203 -11.20 4.70 11.67
N ALA A 204 -10.76 3.55 11.17
CA ALA A 204 -9.95 2.62 11.95
C ALA A 204 -8.51 3.12 12.18
N LEU A 205 -7.95 3.89 11.25
CA LEU A 205 -6.60 4.42 11.36
C LEU A 205 -6.54 5.70 12.21
N ALA A 206 -7.60 6.52 12.22
CA ALA A 206 -7.63 7.80 12.93
C ALA A 206 -7.18 7.71 14.41
N PRO A 207 -7.62 6.72 15.24
CA PRO A 207 -7.15 6.57 16.62
C PRO A 207 -5.67 6.21 16.77
N LEU A 208 -4.97 5.90 15.66
CA LEU A 208 -3.55 5.56 15.65
C LEU A 208 -2.66 6.76 15.28
N GLU A 209 -3.23 7.96 15.31
CA GLU A 209 -2.57 9.25 15.14
C GLU A 209 -1.69 9.35 13.87
N PRO A 210 -2.28 9.11 12.67
CA PRO A 210 -1.57 9.36 11.42
C PRO A 210 -1.30 10.86 11.27
N GLU A 211 -0.21 11.21 10.59
CA GLU A 211 0.13 12.61 10.32
C GLU A 211 -0.59 13.12 9.05
N HIS A 212 -0.48 12.35 7.95
CA HIS A 212 -1.10 12.69 6.69
C HIS A 212 -1.33 11.44 5.83
N VAL A 213 -2.57 11.04 5.64
CA VAL A 213 -2.94 9.85 4.88
C VAL A 213 -4.04 10.16 3.88
N LEU A 214 -3.87 9.73 2.64
CA LEU A 214 -4.92 9.73 1.63
C LEU A 214 -5.42 8.30 1.42
N PHE A 215 -6.71 8.07 1.64
CA PHE A 215 -7.41 6.87 1.15
C PHE A 215 -8.04 7.23 -0.19
N VAL A 216 -7.68 6.50 -1.23
CA VAL A 216 -8.08 6.83 -2.61
C VAL A 216 -8.81 5.66 -3.25
N CYS A 217 -9.82 5.97 -4.06
CA CYS A 217 -10.64 5.00 -4.77
C CYS A 217 -11.12 5.62 -6.08
N GLY A 218 -10.78 5.03 -7.21
CA GLY A 218 -11.33 5.43 -8.51
C GLY A 218 -12.83 5.13 -8.62
N GLU A 219 -13.58 5.99 -9.29
CA GLU A 219 -15.00 5.71 -9.63
C GLU A 219 -15.13 4.50 -10.57
N ASP A 220 -14.06 4.15 -11.28
CA ASP A 220 -13.92 2.95 -12.12
C ASP A 220 -13.57 1.69 -11.31
N GLY A 221 -13.43 1.80 -9.99
CA GLY A 221 -13.10 0.72 -9.07
C GLY A 221 -11.61 0.49 -8.85
N LEU A 222 -10.75 1.30 -9.48
CA LEU A 222 -9.30 1.21 -9.31
C LEU A 222 -8.89 1.60 -7.87
N ASP A 223 -7.99 0.84 -7.26
CA ASP A 223 -7.43 1.14 -5.94
C ASP A 223 -6.20 2.09 -6.02
N GLU A 224 -6.33 3.16 -6.83
CA GLU A 224 -5.35 4.23 -7.03
C GLU A 224 -6.10 5.54 -7.33
N LEU A 225 -5.39 6.67 -7.40
CA LEU A 225 -5.91 7.84 -8.11
C LEU A 225 -5.95 7.51 -9.59
N THR A 226 -7.16 7.43 -10.14
CA THR A 226 -7.36 7.00 -11.54
C THR A 226 -7.16 8.13 -12.53
N ILE A 227 -6.87 7.76 -13.78
CA ILE A 227 -6.81 8.65 -14.94
C ILE A 227 -7.99 8.44 -15.90
N THR A 228 -8.84 7.45 -15.64
CA THR A 228 -9.95 7.11 -16.53
C THR A 228 -11.28 7.68 -16.08
N ALA A 229 -11.38 8.05 -14.81
CA ALA A 229 -12.58 8.59 -14.17
C ALA A 229 -12.19 9.59 -13.06
N ASN A 230 -13.14 10.02 -12.24
CA ASN A 230 -12.83 10.75 -11.02
C ASN A 230 -12.30 9.79 -9.95
N SER A 231 -11.59 10.32 -8.98
CA SER A 231 -11.15 9.61 -7.78
C SER A 231 -11.81 10.19 -6.54
N TYR A 232 -12.38 9.32 -5.73
CA TYR A 232 -12.84 9.66 -4.40
C TYR A 232 -11.67 9.62 -3.43
N VAL A 233 -11.54 10.65 -2.59
CA VAL A 233 -10.45 10.79 -1.62
C VAL A 233 -11.01 11.04 -0.24
N ILE A 234 -10.47 10.32 0.75
CA ILE A 234 -10.58 10.67 2.16
C ILE A 234 -9.17 11.07 2.62
N GLU A 235 -9.02 12.30 3.02
CA GLU A 235 -7.78 12.83 3.56
C GLU A 235 -7.85 12.90 5.08
N LEU A 236 -6.96 12.18 5.73
CA LEU A 236 -6.66 12.30 7.15
C LEU A 236 -5.40 13.14 7.29
N LYS A 237 -5.55 14.36 7.81
CA LYS A 237 -4.41 15.24 8.05
C LYS A 237 -4.45 15.71 9.50
N LYS A 238 -3.53 15.21 10.30
CA LYS A 238 -3.60 15.32 11.76
C LYS A 238 -4.95 14.76 12.23
N ASP A 239 -5.74 15.52 12.98
CA ASP A 239 -7.03 15.11 13.54
C ASP A 239 -8.23 15.44 12.63
N VAL A 240 -7.97 15.93 11.41
CA VAL A 240 -9.03 16.37 10.48
C VAL A 240 -9.21 15.33 9.38
N MET A 241 -10.46 14.87 9.22
CA MET A 241 -10.87 14.01 8.11
C MET A 241 -11.72 14.81 7.14
N THR A 242 -11.30 14.88 5.88
CA THR A 242 -12.03 15.52 4.78
C THR A 242 -12.30 14.55 3.66
N GLU A 243 -13.42 14.70 2.97
CA GLU A 243 -13.81 13.89 1.82
C GLU A 243 -13.99 14.80 0.61
N TYR A 244 -13.41 14.44 -0.52
CA TYR A 244 -13.54 15.17 -1.78
C TYR A 244 -13.34 14.25 -2.98
N THR A 245 -13.63 14.79 -4.16
CA THR A 245 -13.43 14.11 -5.44
C THR A 245 -12.40 14.87 -6.26
N LEU A 246 -11.51 14.16 -6.93
CA LEU A 246 -10.51 14.70 -7.85
C LEU A 246 -10.86 14.28 -9.28
N ASN A 247 -10.79 15.23 -10.20
CA ASN A 247 -10.84 14.96 -11.64
C ASN A 247 -9.42 15.11 -12.21
N PRO A 248 -8.89 14.15 -12.97
CA PRO A 248 -7.58 14.28 -13.61
C PRO A 248 -7.40 15.55 -14.44
N GLU A 249 -8.45 16.02 -15.10
CA GLU A 249 -8.43 17.23 -15.92
C GLU A 249 -8.16 18.49 -15.10
N ASP A 250 -8.52 18.52 -13.80
CA ASP A 250 -8.20 19.63 -12.90
C ASP A 250 -6.68 19.76 -12.67
N PHE A 251 -5.91 18.70 -12.97
CA PHE A 251 -4.44 18.66 -12.91
C PHE A 251 -3.77 18.88 -14.27
N GLY A 252 -4.54 19.25 -15.30
CA GLY A 252 -4.05 19.38 -16.68
C GLY A 252 -3.68 18.04 -17.31
N LEU A 253 -4.20 16.93 -16.79
CA LEU A 253 -3.96 15.56 -17.29
C LEU A 253 -5.14 15.13 -18.16
N GLU A 254 -4.82 14.69 -19.37
CA GLU A 254 -5.84 14.09 -20.25
C GLU A 254 -6.29 12.73 -19.72
N LYS A 255 -7.59 12.48 -19.73
CA LYS A 255 -8.13 11.17 -19.42
C LYS A 255 -7.72 10.15 -20.46
N GLY A 256 -7.45 8.95 -19.99
CA GLY A 256 -7.17 7.79 -20.83
C GLY A 256 -8.19 6.70 -20.66
N SER A 257 -7.94 5.55 -21.26
CA SER A 257 -8.74 4.35 -21.10
C SER A 257 -8.06 3.34 -20.18
N LEU A 258 -8.86 2.45 -19.58
CA LEU A 258 -8.32 1.39 -18.73
C LEU A 258 -7.37 0.47 -19.50
N SER A 259 -7.63 0.22 -20.79
CA SER A 259 -6.77 -0.59 -21.66
C SER A 259 -5.36 -0.03 -21.81
N ASP A 260 -5.16 1.29 -21.67
CA ASP A 260 -3.85 1.92 -21.82
C ASP A 260 -2.91 1.62 -20.64
N ILE A 261 -3.47 1.18 -19.51
CA ILE A 261 -2.74 0.92 -18.26
C ILE A 261 -2.80 -0.56 -17.83
N GLN A 262 -3.48 -1.43 -18.58
CA GLN A 262 -3.55 -2.86 -18.28
C GLN A 262 -2.33 -3.61 -18.77
N VAL A 263 -1.95 -4.66 -18.01
CA VAL A 263 -0.84 -5.58 -18.32
C VAL A 263 -1.22 -7.02 -18.02
N GLN A 264 -0.48 -7.97 -18.64
CA GLN A 264 -0.77 -9.40 -18.47
C GLN A 264 0.24 -10.11 -17.57
N SER A 265 1.39 -9.48 -17.27
CA SER A 265 2.45 -10.09 -16.46
C SER A 265 3.30 -9.05 -15.71
N PRO A 266 4.08 -9.47 -14.69
CA PRO A 266 5.04 -8.61 -14.01
C PRO A 266 6.10 -8.03 -14.98
N GLU A 267 6.52 -8.78 -15.99
CA GLU A 267 7.49 -8.36 -16.97
C GLU A 267 6.95 -7.21 -17.84
N GLU A 268 5.69 -7.32 -18.30
CA GLU A 268 5.02 -6.24 -19.02
C GLU A 268 4.89 -4.99 -18.15
N SER A 269 4.50 -5.15 -16.87
CA SER A 269 4.43 -4.07 -15.88
C SER A 269 5.80 -3.40 -15.71
N ALA A 270 6.85 -4.18 -15.51
CA ALA A 270 8.21 -3.67 -15.35
C ALA A 270 8.69 -2.92 -16.60
N LYS A 271 8.41 -3.45 -17.80
CA LYS A 271 8.76 -2.79 -19.06
C LYS A 271 8.02 -1.45 -19.23
N LEU A 272 6.72 -1.42 -18.94
CA LEU A 272 5.93 -0.18 -19.00
C LEU A 272 6.47 0.85 -18.01
N ILE A 273 6.78 0.45 -16.77
CA ILE A 273 7.41 1.33 -15.77
C ILE A 273 8.75 1.85 -16.28
N GLN A 274 9.61 1.02 -16.85
CA GLN A 274 10.89 1.48 -17.44
C GLN A 274 10.68 2.52 -18.52
N ASN A 275 9.71 2.31 -19.42
CA ASN A 275 9.39 3.26 -20.49
C ASN A 275 8.90 4.60 -19.90
N ILE A 276 8.02 4.58 -18.88
CA ILE A 276 7.56 5.78 -18.18
C ILE A 276 8.73 6.55 -17.56
N LEU A 277 9.57 5.84 -16.77
CA LEU A 277 10.72 6.46 -16.09
C LEU A 277 11.78 7.00 -17.05
N ASN A 278 11.88 6.43 -18.25
CA ASN A 278 12.75 6.91 -19.32
C ASN A 278 12.10 8.03 -20.17
N HIS A 279 10.89 8.46 -19.83
CA HIS A 279 10.09 9.40 -20.64
C HIS A 279 9.92 8.94 -22.11
N GLN A 280 9.66 7.65 -22.29
CA GLN A 280 9.42 7.00 -23.59
C GLN A 280 7.93 6.62 -23.77
N THR A 281 7.07 6.99 -22.83
CA THR A 281 5.64 6.75 -22.85
C THR A 281 4.93 8.04 -22.48
N GLU A 282 3.90 8.38 -23.24
CA GLU A 282 3.02 9.54 -23.01
C GLU A 282 1.59 9.07 -22.63
N GLY A 283 0.69 10.01 -22.39
CA GLY A 283 -0.72 9.73 -22.11
C GLY A 283 -0.99 9.06 -20.77
N ALA A 284 -1.97 8.17 -20.73
CA ALA A 284 -2.51 7.62 -19.49
C ALA A 284 -1.48 6.96 -18.55
N PRO A 285 -0.51 6.14 -19.02
CA PRO A 285 0.48 5.55 -18.12
C PRO A 285 1.40 6.57 -17.44
N LEU A 286 1.81 7.61 -18.19
CA LEU A 286 2.60 8.72 -17.65
C LEU A 286 1.77 9.54 -16.66
N HIS A 287 0.55 9.91 -17.05
CA HIS A 287 -0.33 10.77 -16.30
C HIS A 287 -0.74 10.14 -14.97
N ILE A 288 -1.15 8.86 -14.96
CA ILE A 288 -1.55 8.17 -13.72
C ILE A 288 -0.35 7.99 -12.78
N THR A 289 0.83 7.72 -13.33
CA THR A 289 2.07 7.64 -12.53
C THR A 289 2.39 8.98 -11.88
N ALA A 290 2.29 10.08 -12.64
CA ALA A 290 2.58 11.41 -12.13
C ALA A 290 1.55 11.86 -11.08
N LEU A 291 0.27 11.55 -11.27
CA LEU A 291 -0.80 11.87 -10.32
C LEU A 291 -0.57 11.18 -8.97
N ASN A 292 -0.30 9.86 -8.99
CA ASN A 292 -0.06 9.10 -7.76
C ASN A 292 1.31 9.44 -7.12
N ALA A 293 2.35 9.73 -7.90
CA ALA A 293 3.62 10.24 -7.38
C ALA A 293 3.45 11.65 -6.77
N GLY A 294 2.65 12.49 -7.40
CA GLY A 294 2.30 13.81 -6.88
C GLY A 294 1.60 13.75 -5.54
N ALA A 295 0.69 12.79 -5.36
CA ALA A 295 0.05 12.53 -4.09
C ALA A 295 1.07 12.08 -3.02
N ALA A 296 2.04 11.20 -3.38
CA ALA A 296 3.11 10.80 -2.46
C ALA A 296 4.01 11.99 -2.05
N LEU A 297 4.27 12.91 -2.97
CA LEU A 297 5.02 14.13 -2.68
C LEU A 297 4.24 15.07 -1.75
N TYR A 298 2.93 15.21 -1.96
CA TYR A 298 2.06 16.04 -1.12
C TYR A 298 1.98 15.49 0.31
N VAL A 299 1.67 14.21 0.45
CA VAL A 299 1.60 13.54 1.76
C VAL A 299 2.97 13.59 2.46
N GLY A 300 4.06 13.41 1.70
CA GLY A 300 5.43 13.47 2.19
C GLY A 300 5.94 14.88 2.54
N GLY A 301 5.13 15.93 2.33
CA GLY A 301 5.52 17.32 2.59
C GLY A 301 6.60 17.83 1.62
N LYS A 302 6.70 17.24 0.42
CA LYS A 302 7.64 17.65 -0.65
C LYS A 302 6.99 18.53 -1.69
N SER A 303 5.69 18.78 -1.56
CA SER A 303 4.90 19.77 -2.29
C SER A 303 3.79 20.31 -1.38
N GLU A 304 3.33 21.51 -1.67
CA GLU A 304 2.30 22.21 -0.88
C GLU A 304 0.87 21.77 -1.24
N SER A 305 0.69 21.14 -2.40
CA SER A 305 -0.61 20.66 -2.89
C SER A 305 -0.44 19.43 -3.78
N LEU A 306 -1.54 18.73 -4.03
CA LEU A 306 -1.60 17.61 -4.99
C LEU A 306 -1.20 18.08 -6.39
N MET A 307 -1.69 19.26 -6.83
CA MET A 307 -1.36 19.88 -8.11
C MET A 307 0.15 20.12 -8.22
N ALA A 308 0.75 20.82 -7.26
CA ALA A 308 2.19 21.11 -7.25
C ALA A 308 3.02 19.82 -7.23
N GLY A 309 2.55 18.78 -6.50
CA GLY A 309 3.17 17.46 -6.47
C GLY A 309 3.12 16.77 -7.82
N THR A 310 1.98 16.81 -8.52
CA THR A 310 1.80 16.20 -9.84
C THR A 310 2.71 16.87 -10.88
N LEU A 311 2.77 18.20 -10.91
CA LEU A 311 3.67 18.92 -11.80
C LEU A 311 5.14 18.61 -11.52
N LYS A 312 5.52 18.51 -10.24
CA LYS A 312 6.87 18.10 -9.83
C LYS A 312 7.19 16.67 -10.25
N ALA A 313 6.24 15.76 -10.18
CA ALA A 313 6.42 14.39 -10.63
C ALA A 313 6.64 14.31 -12.15
N LEU A 314 5.85 15.04 -12.95
CA LEU A 314 6.04 15.15 -14.40
C LEU A 314 7.43 15.71 -14.74
N GLU A 315 7.85 16.78 -14.08
CA GLU A 315 9.19 17.35 -14.26
C GLU A 315 10.31 16.36 -13.91
N THR A 316 10.13 15.59 -12.81
CA THR A 316 11.09 14.57 -12.36
C THR A 316 11.25 13.43 -13.38
N ILE A 317 10.18 13.07 -14.10
CA ILE A 317 10.25 12.10 -15.19
C ILE A 317 10.93 12.73 -16.41
N LYS A 318 10.49 13.93 -16.80
CA LYS A 318 10.94 14.63 -17.99
C LYS A 318 12.44 14.96 -17.98
N ASN A 319 12.97 15.38 -16.83
CA ASN A 319 14.38 15.75 -16.66
C ASN A 319 15.33 14.54 -16.49
N GLY A 320 14.78 13.30 -16.45
CA GLY A 320 15.55 12.06 -16.34
C GLY A 320 15.90 11.63 -14.90
N ALA A 321 15.55 12.38 -13.88
CA ALA A 321 15.85 12.03 -12.48
C ALA A 321 15.18 10.72 -12.05
N ALA A 322 13.99 10.40 -12.58
CA ALA A 322 13.31 9.13 -12.32
C ALA A 322 14.06 7.93 -12.90
N LYS A 323 14.66 8.08 -14.09
CA LYS A 323 15.53 7.07 -14.72
C LYS A 323 16.79 6.83 -13.90
N GLU A 324 17.45 7.90 -13.46
CA GLU A 324 18.66 7.82 -12.63
C GLU A 324 18.34 7.15 -11.27
N GLN A 325 17.19 7.46 -10.69
CA GLN A 325 16.74 6.83 -9.45
C GLN A 325 16.55 5.32 -9.61
N LEU A 326 15.93 4.85 -10.69
CA LEU A 326 15.82 3.43 -10.97
C LEU A 326 17.21 2.77 -11.07
N ALA A 327 18.17 3.42 -11.74
CA ALA A 327 19.54 2.92 -11.83
C ALA A 327 20.22 2.83 -10.45
N ARG A 328 20.02 3.83 -9.56
CA ARG A 328 20.52 3.81 -8.18
C ARG A 328 19.91 2.70 -7.34
N LEU A 329 18.63 2.43 -7.51
CA LEU A 329 17.93 1.37 -6.76
C LEU A 329 18.41 -0.04 -7.12
N LYS A 330 18.90 -0.25 -8.34
CA LYS A 330 19.47 -1.52 -8.81
C LYS A 330 20.87 -1.81 -8.25
N GLN A 331 21.61 -0.78 -7.84
CA GLN A 331 22.95 -0.94 -7.28
C GLN A 331 22.88 -1.51 -5.87
N LYS A 332 23.87 -2.31 -5.50
CA LYS A 332 24.07 -2.69 -4.10
C LYS A 332 24.38 -1.45 -3.26
N THR A 333 24.05 -1.47 -1.96
CA THR A 333 24.54 -0.43 -1.05
C THR A 333 26.05 -0.60 -0.82
N LYS A 334 26.76 0.46 -0.40
CA LYS A 334 28.23 0.42 -0.22
C LYS A 334 28.69 -0.68 0.72
N GLU A 335 27.90 -1.06 1.72
CA GLU A 335 28.26 -2.16 2.63
C GLU A 335 27.94 -3.54 2.09
N GLU A 336 26.91 -3.68 1.24
CA GLU A 336 26.63 -4.93 0.53
C GLU A 336 27.78 -5.29 -0.43
N GLU A 337 28.56 -4.29 -0.89
CA GLU A 337 29.76 -4.50 -1.68
C GLU A 337 30.99 -4.96 -0.86
N ILE A 338 31.04 -4.60 0.43
CA ILE A 338 32.16 -4.95 1.33
C ILE A 338 32.06 -6.40 1.83
N TYR A 339 30.84 -6.94 1.94
CA TYR A 339 30.56 -8.29 2.47
C TYR A 339 30.18 -9.31 1.39
N ALA A 340 30.19 -8.94 0.10
CA ALA A 340 29.96 -9.83 -1.04
C ALA A 340 31.26 -10.34 -1.66
#